data_501b65c5b0c692d4da915d2cd1389007
#
_entry.id   501b65c5b0c692d4da915d2cd1389007
#
_cell.length_a   1.000
_cell.length_b   1.000
_cell.length_c   1.000
_cell.angle_alpha   90.00
_cell.angle_beta   90.00
_cell.angle_gamma   90.00
#
_symmetry.space_group_name_H-M   'P 1'
#
loop_
_entity.id
_entity.type
_entity.pdbx_description
1 polymer ?
#
loop_
_entity_poly.entity_id
_entity_poly.type
_entity_poly.pdbx_seq_one_letter_code
_entity_poly.pdbx_strand_id
1 'polypeptide(L)'
;CTHKSKTIKCNEQCIEEKVLDEQVSEILSNYAMPSPWTREFEICIKKDEKEAELSSKVIVDDLRNKVSDISEKIQRLLDIYIAQDIDRETYLRERTKLFSNKKSFEEKIINLENDVTSWLEPVQNWLNSVKNLDEIAKRNDLPSKKSSLQKIFGSNLFLHDKKVQEKASAPYAALRAALQNFSPFQTSFIRATLYDQIRTFFRSEC
;
A
#
# COMPACT_ATOMS: atom_id res chain seq x y z
N CYS A 1 14.52 -25.07 -20.74
CA CYS A 1 13.94 -24.61 -22.01
C CYS A 1 13.72 -25.83 -22.91
N THR A 2 12.52 -26.00 -23.43
CA THR A 2 12.18 -27.16 -24.27
C THR A 2 12.54 -26.95 -25.73
N HIS A 3 13.12 -25.80 -26.11
CA HIS A 3 13.46 -25.39 -27.49
C HIS A 3 12.33 -25.56 -28.52
N LYS A 4 11.06 -25.61 -28.03
CA LYS A 4 9.88 -25.90 -28.87
C LYS A 4 9.26 -24.67 -29.54
N SER A 5 9.74 -23.46 -29.27
CA SER A 5 9.22 -22.26 -29.96
C SER A 5 9.68 -22.25 -31.42
N LYS A 6 8.72 -22.16 -32.35
CA LYS A 6 9.00 -22.04 -33.78
C LYS A 6 9.43 -20.63 -34.20
N THR A 7 9.18 -19.62 -33.38
CA THR A 7 9.36 -18.20 -33.69
C THR A 7 10.60 -17.59 -33.03
N ILE A 8 11.03 -18.11 -31.87
CA ILE A 8 12.19 -17.59 -31.13
C ILE A 8 13.16 -18.73 -30.88
N LYS A 9 14.38 -18.65 -31.41
CA LYS A 9 15.48 -19.58 -31.09
C LYS A 9 15.97 -19.25 -29.66
N CYS A 10 15.74 -20.15 -28.74
CA CYS A 10 16.31 -20.07 -27.40
C CYS A 10 17.68 -20.78 -27.41
N ASN A 11 18.75 -20.05 -27.10
CA ASN A 11 20.10 -20.60 -27.01
C ASN A 11 20.51 -20.98 -25.58
N GLU A 12 19.57 -20.80 -24.62
CA GLU A 12 19.84 -21.10 -23.21
C GLU A 12 20.06 -22.61 -22.97
N GLN A 13 21.10 -22.91 -22.22
CA GLN A 13 21.41 -24.29 -21.82
C GLN A 13 20.39 -24.78 -20.79
N CYS A 14 20.21 -26.10 -20.74
CA CYS A 14 19.41 -26.72 -19.70
C CYS A 14 20.09 -26.53 -18.32
N ILE A 15 19.28 -26.22 -17.32
CA ILE A 15 19.69 -26.19 -15.90
C ILE A 15 19.01 -27.33 -15.16
N GLU A 16 19.70 -27.95 -14.22
CA GLU A 16 19.10 -28.92 -13.31
C GLU A 16 18.13 -28.25 -12.36
N GLU A 17 17.01 -28.91 -12.08
CA GLU A 17 15.96 -28.39 -11.21
C GLU A 17 16.51 -28.06 -9.82
N LYS A 18 17.38 -28.91 -9.28
CA LYS A 18 18.01 -28.70 -7.98
C LYS A 18 18.84 -27.41 -7.93
N VAL A 19 19.66 -27.17 -8.96
CA VAL A 19 20.48 -25.94 -9.06
C VAL A 19 19.61 -24.70 -9.19
N LEU A 20 18.50 -24.79 -9.92
CA LEU A 20 17.54 -23.69 -10.02
C LEU A 20 16.85 -23.44 -8.68
N ASP A 21 16.44 -24.50 -7.96
CA ASP A 21 15.80 -24.35 -6.65
C ASP A 21 16.75 -23.75 -5.61
N GLU A 22 18.02 -24.11 -5.63
CA GLU A 22 19.06 -23.52 -4.77
C GLU A 22 19.22 -22.02 -5.04
N GLN A 23 19.30 -21.58 -6.30
CA GLN A 23 19.36 -20.17 -6.66
C GLN A 23 18.10 -19.40 -6.26
N VAL A 24 16.94 -20.00 -6.47
CA VAL A 24 15.64 -19.41 -6.06
C VAL A 24 15.58 -19.25 -4.54
N SER A 25 16.04 -20.24 -3.80
CA SER A 25 16.06 -20.21 -2.34
C SER A 25 16.99 -19.12 -1.80
N GLU A 26 18.18 -18.99 -2.40
CA GLU A 26 19.14 -17.93 -2.08
C GLU A 26 18.54 -16.54 -2.37
N ILE A 27 17.91 -16.37 -3.54
CA ILE A 27 17.24 -15.11 -3.90
C ILE A 27 16.17 -14.76 -2.86
N LEU A 28 15.27 -15.69 -2.52
CA LEU A 28 14.21 -15.44 -1.55
C LEU A 28 14.77 -15.06 -0.17
N SER A 29 15.83 -15.74 0.28
CA SER A 29 16.50 -15.41 1.55
C SER A 29 17.10 -14.01 1.56
N ASN A 30 17.60 -13.53 0.41
CA ASN A 30 18.16 -12.18 0.27
C ASN A 30 17.09 -11.05 0.39
N TYR A 31 15.81 -11.39 0.30
CA TYR A 31 14.68 -10.46 0.49
C TYR A 31 13.92 -10.71 1.80
N ALA A 32 14.38 -11.65 2.62
CA ALA A 32 13.75 -11.95 3.90
C ALA A 32 14.05 -10.84 4.93
N MET A 33 13.01 -10.31 5.56
CA MET A 33 13.18 -9.30 6.60
C MET A 33 13.52 -9.95 7.93
N PRO A 34 14.61 -9.51 8.62
CA PRO A 34 14.96 -10.03 9.95
C PRO A 34 13.84 -9.79 10.98
N SER A 35 13.62 -10.75 11.87
CA SER A 35 12.57 -10.67 12.90
C SER A 35 12.61 -9.39 13.77
N PRO A 36 13.78 -8.83 14.17
CA PRO A 36 13.80 -7.56 14.89
C PRO A 36 13.23 -6.40 14.07
N TRP A 37 13.52 -6.34 12.77
CA TRP A 37 12.99 -5.31 11.87
C TRP A 37 11.49 -5.45 11.68
N THR A 38 11.00 -6.67 11.52
CA THR A 38 9.57 -6.94 11.40
C THR A 38 8.79 -6.38 12.58
N ARG A 39 9.27 -6.61 13.81
CA ARG A 39 8.63 -6.10 15.04
C ARG A 39 8.61 -4.57 15.08
N GLU A 40 9.69 -3.92 14.70
CA GLU A 40 9.74 -2.45 14.65
C GLU A 40 8.80 -1.88 13.60
N PHE A 41 8.72 -2.51 12.41
CA PHE A 41 7.77 -2.13 11.38
C PHE A 41 6.32 -2.29 11.85
N GLU A 42 5.98 -3.40 12.51
CA GLU A 42 4.65 -3.61 13.10
C GLU A 42 4.29 -2.51 14.12
N ILE A 43 5.26 -2.08 14.93
CA ILE A 43 5.07 -0.98 15.90
C ILE A 43 4.86 0.36 15.16
N CYS A 44 5.68 0.66 14.15
CA CYS A 44 5.56 1.89 13.36
C CYS A 44 4.21 1.95 12.61
N ILE A 45 3.79 0.85 11.98
CA ILE A 45 2.49 0.76 11.29
C ILE A 45 1.34 1.04 12.26
N LYS A 46 1.33 0.41 13.43
CA LYS A 46 0.29 0.63 14.46
C LYS A 46 0.28 2.07 15.00
N LYS A 47 1.45 2.68 15.10
CA LYS A 47 1.57 4.08 15.53
C LYS A 47 0.98 5.01 14.47
N ASP A 48 1.38 4.84 13.21
CA ASP A 48 0.88 5.64 12.09
C ASP A 48 -0.63 5.46 11.89
N GLU A 49 -1.15 4.24 12.04
CA GLU A 49 -2.58 3.95 12.01
C GLU A 49 -3.33 4.78 13.07
N LYS A 50 -2.88 4.70 14.31
CA LYS A 50 -3.50 5.43 15.41
C LYS A 50 -3.41 6.95 15.26
N GLU A 51 -2.28 7.46 14.78
CA GLU A 51 -2.11 8.90 14.51
C GLU A 51 -3.01 9.38 13.36
N ALA A 52 -3.13 8.57 12.31
CA ALA A 52 -3.99 8.86 11.17
C ALA A 52 -5.48 8.84 11.56
N GLU A 53 -5.92 7.85 12.35
CA GLU A 53 -7.29 7.79 12.88
C GLU A 53 -7.62 8.99 13.76
N LEU A 54 -6.72 9.38 14.66
CA LEU A 54 -6.93 10.53 15.54
C LEU A 54 -7.03 11.84 14.74
N SER A 55 -6.12 12.02 13.78
CA SER A 55 -6.11 13.22 12.93
C SER A 55 -7.36 13.31 12.05
N SER A 56 -7.76 12.19 11.45
CA SER A 56 -8.95 12.11 10.63
C SER A 56 -10.21 12.37 11.43
N LYS A 57 -10.31 11.81 12.64
CA LYS A 57 -11.47 12.01 13.51
C LYS A 57 -11.75 13.49 13.79
N VAL A 58 -10.71 14.26 14.10
CA VAL A 58 -10.86 15.71 14.36
C VAL A 58 -11.42 16.43 13.12
N ILE A 59 -10.90 16.11 11.93
CA ILE A 59 -11.36 16.75 10.68
C ILE A 59 -12.79 16.30 10.35
N VAL A 60 -13.10 15.01 10.50
CA VAL A 60 -14.43 14.47 10.25
C VAL A 60 -15.48 15.09 11.20
N ASP A 61 -15.16 15.25 12.47
CA ASP A 61 -16.06 15.87 13.45
C ASP A 61 -16.32 17.36 13.10
N ASP A 62 -15.31 18.12 12.65
CA ASP A 62 -15.49 19.50 12.15
C ASP A 62 -16.39 19.53 10.91
N LEU A 63 -16.18 18.62 9.96
CA LEU A 63 -17.01 18.53 8.75
C LEU A 63 -18.45 18.12 9.07
N ARG A 64 -18.67 17.22 10.03
CA ARG A 64 -20.01 16.83 10.50
C ARG A 64 -20.75 18.01 11.14
N ASN A 65 -20.06 18.84 11.93
CA ASN A 65 -20.63 20.08 12.48
C ASN A 65 -21.05 21.04 11.36
N LYS A 66 -20.22 21.22 10.32
CA LYS A 66 -20.58 22.05 9.14
C LYS A 66 -21.79 21.50 8.39
N VAL A 67 -21.93 20.16 8.26
CA VAL A 67 -23.12 19.53 7.67
C VAL A 67 -24.36 19.80 8.51
N SER A 68 -24.24 19.74 9.83
CA SER A 68 -25.33 20.08 10.76
C SER A 68 -25.76 21.54 10.62
N ASP A 69 -24.81 22.49 10.62
CA ASP A 69 -25.09 23.93 10.45
C ASP A 69 -25.80 24.24 9.12
N ILE A 70 -25.38 23.55 8.04
CA ILE A 70 -26.03 23.70 6.74
C ILE A 70 -27.45 23.12 6.78
N SER A 71 -27.66 22.00 7.45
CA SER A 71 -28.98 21.38 7.59
C SER A 71 -29.93 22.31 8.34
N GLU A 72 -29.48 22.99 9.39
CA GLU A 72 -30.26 24.03 10.08
C GLU A 72 -30.56 25.23 9.19
N LYS A 73 -29.59 25.70 8.37
CA LYS A 73 -29.80 26.77 7.41
C LYS A 73 -30.82 26.39 6.35
N ILE A 74 -30.83 25.16 5.88
CA ILE A 74 -31.85 24.65 4.94
C ILE A 74 -33.24 24.69 5.58
N GLN A 75 -33.34 24.29 6.85
CA GLN A 75 -34.63 24.35 7.57
C GLN A 75 -35.11 25.77 7.73
N ARG A 76 -34.26 26.70 8.17
CA ARG A 76 -34.60 28.12 8.29
C ARG A 76 -35.01 28.73 6.95
N LEU A 77 -34.33 28.39 5.85
CA LEU A 77 -34.67 28.83 4.51
C LEU A 77 -36.07 28.33 4.09
N LEU A 78 -36.42 27.10 4.47
CA LEU A 78 -37.75 26.54 4.22
C LEU A 78 -38.82 27.28 5.04
N ASP A 79 -38.55 27.57 6.31
CA ASP A 79 -39.51 28.30 7.19
C ASP A 79 -39.78 29.69 6.67
N ILE A 80 -38.75 30.43 6.22
CA ILE A 80 -38.88 31.78 5.60
C ILE A 80 -39.69 31.71 4.29
N TYR A 81 -39.47 30.65 3.49
CA TYR A 81 -40.24 30.47 2.25
C TYR A 81 -41.71 30.13 2.53
N ILE A 82 -42.02 29.32 3.53
CA ILE A 82 -43.38 29.00 3.97
C ILE A 82 -44.09 30.26 4.49
N ALA A 83 -43.36 31.13 5.20
CA ALA A 83 -43.87 32.43 5.68
C ALA A 83 -44.12 33.45 4.54
N GLN A 84 -43.75 33.09 3.30
CA GLN A 84 -43.85 33.99 2.11
C GLN A 84 -42.96 35.25 2.17
N ASP A 85 -41.91 35.24 3.00
CA ASP A 85 -40.97 36.36 3.15
C ASP A 85 -39.94 36.43 2.03
N ILE A 86 -39.80 35.35 1.23
CA ILE A 86 -38.91 35.29 0.05
C ILE A 86 -39.66 34.71 -1.16
N ASP A 87 -39.23 35.12 -2.35
CA ASP A 87 -39.75 34.62 -3.61
C ASP A 87 -39.19 33.22 -3.94
N ARG A 88 -39.87 32.52 -4.85
CA ARG A 88 -39.52 31.17 -5.27
C ARG A 88 -38.13 31.08 -5.92
N GLU A 89 -37.71 32.09 -6.68
CA GLU A 89 -36.45 32.10 -7.38
C GLU A 89 -35.29 32.18 -6.40
N THR A 90 -35.38 33.09 -5.44
CA THR A 90 -34.41 33.24 -4.35
C THR A 90 -34.33 31.96 -3.50
N TYR A 91 -35.47 31.37 -3.13
CA TYR A 91 -35.51 30.10 -2.41
C TYR A 91 -34.77 28.99 -3.17
N LEU A 92 -35.09 28.78 -4.45
CA LEU A 92 -34.47 27.72 -5.24
C LEU A 92 -32.95 27.90 -5.41
N ARG A 93 -32.52 29.13 -5.64
CA ARG A 93 -31.10 29.49 -5.77
C ARG A 93 -30.34 29.17 -4.48
N GLU A 94 -30.81 29.68 -3.35
CA GLU A 94 -30.12 29.47 -2.06
C GLU A 94 -30.20 28.00 -1.61
N ARG A 95 -31.33 27.33 -1.83
CA ARG A 95 -31.47 25.88 -1.60
C ARG A 95 -30.46 25.11 -2.37
N THR A 96 -30.31 25.31 -3.68
CA THR A 96 -29.36 24.60 -4.53
C THR A 96 -27.94 24.78 -4.03
N LYS A 97 -27.56 25.99 -3.63
CA LYS A 97 -26.24 26.30 -3.09
C LYS A 97 -25.98 25.58 -1.77
N LEU A 98 -26.93 25.57 -0.84
CA LEU A 98 -26.79 24.87 0.44
C LEU A 98 -26.70 23.35 0.27
N PHE A 99 -27.51 22.76 -0.60
CA PHE A 99 -27.45 21.33 -0.89
C PHE A 99 -26.14 20.92 -1.56
N SER A 100 -25.62 21.73 -2.50
CA SER A 100 -24.31 21.48 -3.12
C SER A 100 -23.19 21.52 -2.09
N ASN A 101 -23.19 22.48 -1.17
CA ASN A 101 -22.22 22.60 -0.10
C ASN A 101 -22.31 21.38 0.86
N LYS A 102 -23.52 21.01 1.25
CA LYS A 102 -23.76 19.84 2.10
C LYS A 102 -23.17 18.57 1.49
N LYS A 103 -23.53 18.31 0.23
CA LYS A 103 -23.03 17.16 -0.52
C LYS A 103 -21.50 17.14 -0.61
N SER A 104 -20.88 18.30 -0.87
CA SER A 104 -19.41 18.41 -0.93
C SER A 104 -18.75 18.06 0.41
N PHE A 105 -19.33 18.42 1.56
CA PHE A 105 -18.79 18.06 2.87
C PHE A 105 -19.02 16.57 3.19
N GLU A 106 -20.18 16.01 2.83
CA GLU A 106 -20.47 14.59 2.99
C GLU A 106 -19.50 13.72 2.15
N GLU A 107 -19.24 14.11 0.90
CA GLU A 107 -18.24 13.43 0.05
C GLU A 107 -16.83 13.50 0.65
N LYS A 108 -16.43 14.64 1.24
CA LYS A 108 -15.14 14.77 1.91
C LYS A 108 -15.03 13.87 3.14
N ILE A 109 -16.11 13.71 3.91
CA ILE A 109 -16.15 12.80 5.06
C ILE A 109 -15.90 11.37 4.58
N ILE A 110 -16.64 10.91 3.57
CA ILE A 110 -16.51 9.57 3.02
C ILE A 110 -15.08 9.32 2.51
N ASN A 111 -14.51 10.28 1.78
CA ASN A 111 -13.13 10.15 1.27
C ASN A 111 -12.12 10.07 2.42
N LEU A 112 -12.22 10.92 3.43
CA LEU A 112 -11.31 10.88 4.58
C LEU A 112 -11.42 9.58 5.38
N GLU A 113 -12.63 9.05 5.57
CA GLU A 113 -12.83 7.78 6.26
C GLU A 113 -12.26 6.58 5.48
N ASN A 114 -12.27 6.64 4.14
CA ASN A 114 -11.70 5.60 3.29
C ASN A 114 -10.18 5.73 3.13
N ASP A 115 -9.65 6.94 2.93
CA ASP A 115 -8.23 7.18 2.62
C ASP A 115 -7.29 6.90 3.80
N VAL A 116 -7.76 7.10 5.05
CA VAL A 116 -6.93 6.97 6.25
C VAL A 116 -6.32 5.57 6.39
N THR A 117 -7.02 4.54 5.93
CA THR A 117 -6.63 3.13 6.11
C THR A 117 -6.26 2.42 4.82
N SER A 118 -6.46 3.04 3.65
CA SER A 118 -6.27 2.40 2.34
C SER A 118 -4.87 1.81 2.13
N TRP A 119 -3.83 2.48 2.61
CA TRP A 119 -2.44 2.04 2.49
C TRP A 119 -2.02 0.98 3.53
N LEU A 120 -2.79 0.82 4.61
CA LEU A 120 -2.43 -0.09 5.72
C LEU A 120 -2.51 -1.55 5.30
N GLU A 121 -3.58 -1.95 4.63
CA GLU A 121 -3.72 -3.33 4.16
C GLU A 121 -2.61 -3.73 3.18
N PRO A 122 -2.27 -2.95 2.14
CA PRO A 122 -1.14 -3.23 1.27
C PRO A 122 0.20 -3.34 2.01
N VAL A 123 0.51 -2.46 2.95
CA VAL A 123 1.78 -2.53 3.68
C VAL A 123 1.84 -3.71 4.64
N GLN A 124 0.74 -4.08 5.28
CA GLN A 124 0.66 -5.27 6.13
C GLN A 124 0.84 -6.55 5.30
N ASN A 125 0.20 -6.63 4.13
CA ASN A 125 0.35 -7.75 3.20
C ASN A 125 1.80 -7.88 2.70
N TRP A 126 2.44 -6.75 2.37
CA TRP A 126 3.85 -6.72 2.01
C TRP A 126 4.73 -7.20 3.18
N LEU A 127 4.54 -6.67 4.39
CA LEU A 127 5.31 -7.06 5.57
C LEU A 127 5.18 -8.56 5.87
N ASN A 128 3.96 -9.10 5.80
CA ASN A 128 3.71 -10.52 5.96
C ASN A 128 4.41 -11.36 4.88
N SER A 129 4.51 -10.84 3.65
CA SER A 129 5.21 -11.54 2.58
C SER A 129 6.71 -11.64 2.85
N VAL A 130 7.37 -10.54 3.26
CA VAL A 130 8.82 -10.52 3.49
C VAL A 130 9.24 -11.23 4.79
N LYS A 131 8.37 -11.25 5.80
CA LYS A 131 8.58 -11.97 7.07
C LYS A 131 8.74 -13.47 6.88
N ASN A 132 7.99 -14.06 5.95
CA ASN A 132 7.91 -15.51 5.77
C ASN A 132 8.88 -16.03 4.69
N LEU A 133 9.62 -15.15 3.99
CA LEU A 133 10.45 -15.55 2.86
C LEU A 133 11.56 -16.52 3.24
N ASP A 134 12.20 -16.35 4.40
CA ASP A 134 13.27 -17.25 4.87
C ASP A 134 12.76 -18.67 5.15
N GLU A 135 11.55 -18.79 5.70
CA GLU A 135 10.91 -20.10 5.88
C GLU A 135 10.53 -20.73 4.54
N ILE A 136 9.96 -19.95 3.61
CA ILE A 136 9.58 -20.40 2.28
C ILE A 136 10.81 -20.86 1.50
N ALA A 137 11.91 -20.13 1.59
CA ALA A 137 13.17 -20.47 0.95
C ALA A 137 13.71 -21.85 1.40
N LYS A 138 13.56 -22.18 2.68
CA LYS A 138 14.03 -23.44 3.28
C LYS A 138 13.09 -24.64 3.02
N ARG A 139 11.83 -24.38 2.67
CA ARG A 139 10.86 -25.45 2.37
C ARG A 139 11.09 -26.00 0.97
N ASN A 140 10.88 -27.30 0.81
CA ASN A 140 10.85 -27.95 -0.51
C ASN A 140 9.44 -27.84 -1.13
N ASP A 141 8.95 -26.59 -1.28
CA ASP A 141 7.63 -26.25 -1.77
C ASP A 141 7.73 -25.27 -2.94
N LEU A 142 7.89 -25.83 -4.14
CA LEU A 142 8.00 -25.07 -5.39
C LEU A 142 6.81 -24.12 -5.65
N PRO A 143 5.53 -24.50 -5.41
CA PRO A 143 4.41 -23.59 -5.57
C PRO A 143 4.52 -22.32 -4.73
N SER A 144 4.87 -22.44 -3.44
CA SER A 144 5.04 -21.30 -2.55
C SER A 144 6.23 -20.42 -2.95
N LYS A 145 7.37 -21.02 -3.33
CA LYS A 145 8.51 -20.29 -3.87
C LYS A 145 8.14 -19.51 -5.13
N LYS A 146 7.45 -20.14 -6.08
CA LYS A 146 6.99 -19.51 -7.31
C LYS A 146 6.03 -18.33 -7.03
N SER A 147 5.07 -18.52 -6.12
CA SER A 147 4.15 -17.45 -5.73
C SER A 147 4.89 -16.25 -5.12
N SER A 148 5.88 -16.49 -4.26
CA SER A 148 6.71 -15.46 -3.65
C SER A 148 7.56 -14.72 -4.69
N LEU A 149 8.21 -15.44 -5.61
CA LEU A 149 8.95 -14.84 -6.72
C LEU A 149 8.06 -13.94 -7.58
N GLN A 150 6.83 -14.39 -7.87
CA GLN A 150 5.91 -13.60 -8.68
C GLN A 150 5.47 -12.30 -7.96
N LYS A 151 5.32 -12.32 -6.64
CA LYS A 151 5.03 -11.12 -5.84
C LYS A 151 6.19 -10.12 -5.83
N ILE A 152 7.42 -10.60 -5.72
CA ILE A 152 8.62 -9.77 -5.61
C ILE A 152 9.03 -9.19 -6.96
N PHE A 153 9.04 -10.00 -8.00
CA PHE A 153 9.63 -9.68 -9.31
C PHE A 153 8.59 -9.49 -10.42
N GLY A 154 7.35 -9.97 -10.23
CA GLY A 154 6.34 -9.99 -11.29
C GLY A 154 6.83 -10.80 -12.49
N SER A 155 6.97 -10.14 -13.65
CA SER A 155 7.51 -10.71 -14.89
C SER A 155 9.01 -10.44 -15.09
N ASN A 156 9.68 -9.82 -14.11
CA ASN A 156 11.08 -9.36 -14.24
C ASN A 156 12.08 -10.37 -13.67
N LEU A 157 11.79 -11.66 -13.83
CA LEU A 157 12.69 -12.76 -13.47
C LEU A 157 13.08 -13.49 -14.73
N PHE A 158 14.38 -13.56 -15.04
CA PHE A 158 14.91 -14.16 -16.25
C PHE A 158 15.99 -15.18 -15.91
N LEU A 159 16.10 -16.22 -16.72
CA LEU A 159 17.19 -17.17 -16.68
C LEU A 159 18.14 -16.85 -17.85
N HIS A 160 19.42 -16.58 -17.53
CA HIS A 160 20.47 -16.35 -18.53
C HIS A 160 21.75 -17.02 -18.09
N ASP A 161 22.37 -17.79 -18.99
CA ASP A 161 23.57 -18.58 -18.71
C ASP A 161 23.48 -19.42 -17.41
N LYS A 162 22.36 -20.10 -17.21
CA LYS A 162 22.04 -20.89 -16.00
C LYS A 162 21.97 -20.08 -14.71
N LYS A 163 21.94 -18.76 -14.77
CA LYS A 163 21.80 -17.88 -13.62
C LYS A 163 20.45 -17.15 -13.65
N VAL A 164 19.81 -17.09 -12.52
CA VAL A 164 18.58 -16.30 -12.35
C VAL A 164 18.96 -14.84 -12.22
N GLN A 165 18.47 -14.01 -13.15
CA GLN A 165 18.59 -12.57 -13.11
C GLN A 165 17.28 -11.97 -12.63
N GLU A 166 17.35 -11.00 -11.74
CA GLU A 166 16.21 -10.44 -11.03
C GLU A 166 16.17 -8.93 -11.06
N LYS A 167 14.97 -8.37 -11.17
CA LYS A 167 14.69 -6.95 -10.92
C LYS A 167 13.45 -6.84 -10.05
N ALA A 168 13.65 -6.57 -8.78
CA ALA A 168 12.56 -6.44 -7.82
C ALA A 168 11.72 -5.18 -8.03
N SER A 169 10.44 -5.26 -7.67
CA SER A 169 9.57 -4.10 -7.55
C SER A 169 10.02 -3.18 -6.41
N ALA A 170 9.61 -1.90 -6.46
CA ALA A 170 10.13 -0.84 -5.60
C ALA A 170 10.21 -1.16 -4.11
N PRO A 171 9.16 -1.68 -3.43
CA PRO A 171 9.23 -1.94 -1.99
C PRO A 171 10.22 -3.05 -1.63
N TYR A 172 10.38 -4.08 -2.48
CA TYR A 172 11.34 -5.16 -2.25
C TYR A 172 12.77 -4.71 -2.60
N ALA A 173 12.94 -3.89 -3.62
CA ALA A 173 14.26 -3.32 -3.97
C ALA A 173 14.80 -2.44 -2.84
N ALA A 174 13.95 -1.61 -2.21
CA ALA A 174 14.31 -0.80 -1.06
C ALA A 174 14.73 -1.67 0.14
N LEU A 175 13.98 -2.73 0.43
CA LEU A 175 14.33 -3.69 1.49
C LEU A 175 15.69 -4.33 1.24
N ARG A 176 15.96 -4.83 0.01
CA ARG A 176 17.24 -5.43 -0.34
C ARG A 176 18.40 -4.45 -0.19
N ALA A 177 18.23 -3.22 -0.67
CA ALA A 177 19.25 -2.19 -0.51
C ALA A 177 19.56 -1.90 0.97
N ALA A 178 18.53 -1.82 1.81
CA ALA A 178 18.69 -1.64 3.25
C ALA A 178 19.41 -2.84 3.91
N LEU A 179 19.10 -4.07 3.51
CA LEU A 179 19.76 -5.28 4.02
C LEU A 179 21.23 -5.37 3.61
N GLN A 180 21.57 -4.96 2.38
CA GLN A 180 22.96 -4.95 1.88
C GLN A 180 23.81 -3.88 2.58
N ASN A 181 23.24 -2.73 2.94
CA ASN A 181 23.91 -1.64 3.64
C ASN A 181 23.84 -1.79 5.17
N PHE A 182 23.45 -2.95 5.67
CA PHE A 182 23.31 -3.19 7.09
C PHE A 182 24.65 -3.13 7.81
N SER A 183 24.78 -2.15 8.71
CA SER A 183 25.87 -2.03 9.68
C SER A 183 25.30 -2.12 11.09
N PRO A 184 25.90 -2.90 12.01
CA PRO A 184 25.44 -3.01 13.39
C PRO A 184 25.33 -1.67 14.12
N PHE A 185 26.10 -0.66 13.70
CA PHE A 185 26.13 0.66 14.32
C PHE A 185 25.09 1.65 13.79
N GLN A 186 24.46 1.39 12.65
CA GLN A 186 23.48 2.29 12.00
C GLN A 186 22.08 1.70 11.84
N THR A 187 21.79 0.66 12.58
CA THR A 187 20.59 -0.16 12.40
C THR A 187 19.26 0.62 12.53
N SER A 188 19.17 1.52 13.51
CA SER A 188 17.94 2.29 13.76
C SER A 188 17.66 3.31 12.65
N PHE A 189 18.69 3.98 12.14
CA PHE A 189 18.57 4.95 11.05
C PHE A 189 18.16 4.29 9.74
N ILE A 190 18.81 3.17 9.37
CA ILE A 190 18.51 2.43 8.14
C ILE A 190 17.07 1.92 8.17
N ARG A 191 16.61 1.39 9.32
CA ARG A 191 15.24 0.90 9.49
C ARG A 191 14.20 2.01 9.40
N ALA A 192 14.46 3.16 10.03
CA ALA A 192 13.57 4.33 9.94
C ALA A 192 13.45 4.84 8.51
N THR A 193 14.57 4.95 7.80
CA THR A 193 14.60 5.39 6.40
C THR A 193 13.86 4.39 5.49
N LEU A 194 14.08 3.10 5.70
CA LEU A 194 13.36 2.05 4.96
C LEU A 194 11.85 2.13 5.22
N TYR A 195 11.45 2.27 6.50
CA TYR A 195 10.04 2.41 6.85
C TYR A 195 9.38 3.60 6.13
N ASP A 196 10.03 4.76 6.15
CA ASP A 196 9.52 5.95 5.46
C ASP A 196 9.40 5.76 3.94
N GLN A 197 10.37 5.10 3.31
CA GLN A 197 10.30 4.77 1.88
C GLN A 197 9.12 3.84 1.57
N ILE A 198 8.95 2.78 2.35
CA ILE A 198 7.86 1.81 2.18
C ILE A 198 6.49 2.47 2.42
N ARG A 199 6.37 3.26 3.48
CA ARG A 199 5.15 4.02 3.78
C ARG A 199 4.78 4.98 2.64
N THR A 200 5.77 5.74 2.14
CA THR A 200 5.57 6.69 1.04
C THR A 200 5.13 5.96 -0.23
N PHE A 201 5.77 4.84 -0.55
CA PHE A 201 5.40 4.02 -1.71
C PHE A 201 3.93 3.59 -1.64
N PHE A 202 3.50 2.95 -0.55
CA PHE A 202 2.12 2.46 -0.44
C PHE A 202 1.07 3.58 -0.34
N ARG A 203 1.43 4.75 0.18
CA ARG A 203 0.53 5.93 0.15
C ARG A 203 0.39 6.55 -1.24
N SER A 204 1.37 6.39 -2.12
CA SER A 204 1.30 6.93 -3.48
C SER A 204 0.59 6.00 -4.46
N GLU A 205 0.44 4.72 -4.14
CA GLU A 205 -0.24 3.72 -4.96
C GLU A 205 -1.75 3.60 -4.65
N CYS A 206 -2.20 4.17 -3.52
CA CYS A 206 -3.61 4.24 -3.10
C CYS A 206 -4.23 5.59 -3.42
#